data_b893b7f863a113acaecd7829e869a348
#
_entry.id   b893b7f863a113acaecd7829e869a348
#
_cell.length_a   1.000
_cell.length_b   1.000
_cell.length_c   1.000
_cell.angle_alpha   90.00
_cell.angle_beta   90.00
_cell.angle_gamma   90.00
#
_symmetry.space_group_name_H-M   'P 1'
#
loop_
_entity.id
_entity.type
_entity.pdbx_description
1 polymer ?
#
loop_
_entity_poly.entity_id
_entity_poly.type
_entity_poly.pdbx_seq_one_letter_code
_entity_poly.pdbx_strand_id
1 'polypeptide(L)'
;MKKLVYFYLAAAAMIIASCAQQPQYANRAEKILAEINDPNSEYVVVISHRGDWRNYPENSIPAIESIIRMGVDMMELDVKMTKDSVLVLMHDKTINRMTNGKGLVSDITYDSLMTFNMRRAHNVTTDSIKVPTLRQAFECCKDRILINVDHAQNYYKGIVELAEEMGMTGQVLMKGKKSIDQVAADMAPYKNNLLYMPIIDINKEKGQELFYDYVNRGIVPMAFEVCWKENGEDMEKCVAEIKKMGSKLWVNTFW
;
A
#
# COMPACT_ATOMS: atom_id res chain seq x y z
N MET A 1 -49.33 13.60 36.19
CA MET A 1 -48.69 12.33 35.73
C MET A 1 -48.57 12.19 34.23
N LYS A 2 -49.58 12.53 33.42
CA LYS A 2 -49.48 12.41 31.94
C LYS A 2 -48.37 13.24 31.29
N LYS A 3 -48.12 14.49 31.73
CA LYS A 3 -47.03 15.33 31.19
C LYS A 3 -45.62 14.81 31.47
N LEU A 4 -45.40 14.11 32.58
CA LEU A 4 -44.09 13.53 32.92
C LEU A 4 -43.75 12.32 32.04
N VAL A 5 -44.74 11.50 31.70
CA VAL A 5 -44.59 10.33 30.82
C VAL A 5 -44.20 10.75 29.40
N TYR A 6 -44.75 11.82 28.85
CA TYR A 6 -44.37 12.35 27.54
C TYR A 6 -42.94 12.90 27.50
N PHE A 7 -42.46 13.46 28.62
CA PHE A 7 -41.09 13.96 28.71
C PHE A 7 -40.06 12.82 28.68
N TYR A 8 -40.32 11.70 29.38
CA TYR A 8 -39.48 10.52 29.36
C TYR A 8 -39.52 9.78 28.01
N LEU A 9 -40.68 9.74 27.33
CA LEU A 9 -40.79 9.17 25.99
C LEU A 9 -40.07 10.00 24.94
N ALA A 10 -40.12 11.33 25.01
CA ALA A 10 -39.37 12.21 24.13
C ALA A 10 -37.85 12.13 24.36
N ALA A 11 -37.40 12.03 25.62
CA ALA A 11 -35.98 11.86 25.96
C ALA A 11 -35.46 10.49 25.51
N ALA A 12 -36.25 9.42 25.67
CA ALA A 12 -35.90 8.08 25.16
C ALA A 12 -35.82 8.05 23.63
N ALA A 13 -36.73 8.74 22.92
CA ALA A 13 -36.69 8.86 21.46
C ALA A 13 -35.46 9.65 20.97
N MET A 14 -35.02 10.69 21.70
CA MET A 14 -33.80 11.43 21.37
C MET A 14 -32.52 10.62 21.63
N ILE A 15 -32.50 9.74 22.63
CA ILE A 15 -31.36 8.84 22.90
C ILE A 15 -31.25 7.75 21.80
N ILE A 16 -32.36 7.27 21.27
CA ILE A 16 -32.37 6.29 20.17
C ILE A 16 -31.98 6.95 18.84
N ALA A 17 -32.31 8.22 18.62
CA ALA A 17 -31.89 8.97 17.42
C ALA A 17 -30.40 9.38 17.44
N SER A 18 -29.72 9.28 18.59
CA SER A 18 -28.30 9.59 18.74
C SER A 18 -27.36 8.39 18.52
N CYS A 19 -27.88 7.21 18.14
CA CYS A 19 -27.05 6.19 17.52
C CYS A 19 -26.71 6.67 16.11
N ALA A 20 -25.65 7.48 15.99
CA ALA A 20 -25.05 7.75 14.68
C ALA A 20 -24.84 6.40 14.00
N GLN A 21 -25.55 6.15 12.89
CA GLN A 21 -25.34 4.97 12.08
C GLN A 21 -23.86 4.95 11.74
N GLN A 22 -23.14 3.94 12.25
CA GLN A 22 -21.73 3.77 11.85
C GLN A 22 -21.71 3.62 10.33
N PRO A 23 -20.76 4.30 9.65
CA PRO A 23 -20.65 4.17 8.21
C PRO A 23 -20.54 2.69 7.84
N GLN A 24 -21.42 2.23 6.97
CA GLN A 24 -21.45 0.85 6.51
C GLN A 24 -20.49 0.74 5.33
N TYR A 25 -19.37 0.06 5.50
CA TYR A 25 -18.42 -0.26 4.44
C TYR A 25 -18.75 -1.62 3.85
N ALA A 26 -18.58 -1.79 2.52
CA ALA A 26 -18.82 -3.06 1.86
C ALA A 26 -17.78 -4.14 2.26
N ASN A 27 -16.56 -3.70 2.58
CA ASN A 27 -15.46 -4.57 2.97
C ASN A 27 -14.42 -3.84 3.84
N ARG A 28 -13.42 -4.58 4.34
CA ARG A 28 -12.38 -4.01 5.20
C ARG A 28 -11.46 -3.03 4.47
N ALA A 29 -11.13 -3.30 3.22
CA ALA A 29 -10.26 -2.41 2.43
C ALA A 29 -10.92 -1.02 2.24
N GLU A 30 -12.23 -0.97 1.96
CA GLU A 30 -12.98 0.30 1.91
C GLU A 30 -12.96 1.04 3.24
N LYS A 31 -13.11 0.33 4.36
CA LYS A 31 -13.01 0.95 5.69
C LYS A 31 -11.65 1.61 5.89
N ILE A 32 -10.55 0.88 5.60
CA ILE A 32 -9.20 1.40 5.74
C ILE A 32 -9.00 2.64 4.85
N LEU A 33 -9.47 2.58 3.60
CA LEU A 33 -9.37 3.70 2.67
C LEU A 33 -10.17 4.93 3.15
N ALA A 34 -11.33 4.72 3.76
CA ALA A 34 -12.11 5.80 4.35
C ALA A 34 -11.38 6.48 5.52
N GLU A 35 -10.72 5.69 6.40
CA GLU A 35 -9.89 6.23 7.48
C GLU A 35 -8.69 7.05 6.95
N ILE A 36 -8.07 6.60 5.86
CA ILE A 36 -6.97 7.35 5.23
C ILE A 36 -7.47 8.67 4.64
N ASN A 37 -8.64 8.67 4.00
CA ASN A 37 -9.20 9.85 3.33
C ASN A 37 -9.88 10.84 4.30
N ASP A 38 -10.14 10.46 5.55
CA ASP A 38 -10.66 11.38 6.56
C ASP A 38 -9.49 12.18 7.18
N PRO A 39 -9.43 13.50 6.95
CA PRO A 39 -8.39 14.35 7.51
C PRO A 39 -8.44 14.45 9.05
N ASN A 40 -9.59 14.10 9.66
CA ASN A 40 -9.78 14.15 11.11
C ASN A 40 -9.59 12.77 11.76
N SER A 41 -9.36 11.72 10.98
CA SER A 41 -9.11 10.38 11.52
C SER A 41 -7.78 10.31 12.27
N GLU A 42 -7.82 9.82 13.50
CA GLU A 42 -6.65 9.47 14.32
C GLU A 42 -6.19 8.03 14.09
N TYR A 43 -6.79 7.34 13.12
CA TYR A 43 -6.46 5.96 12.80
C TYR A 43 -5.03 5.84 12.28
N VAL A 44 -4.24 4.97 12.90
CA VAL A 44 -2.88 4.67 12.46
C VAL A 44 -2.90 3.43 11.57
N VAL A 45 -2.62 3.64 10.27
CA VAL A 45 -2.54 2.56 9.28
C VAL A 45 -1.26 1.76 9.52
N VAL A 46 -1.42 0.47 9.78
CA VAL A 46 -0.28 -0.44 9.99
C VAL A 46 0.07 -1.13 8.66
N ILE A 47 1.35 -0.99 8.26
CA ILE A 47 1.83 -1.48 6.97
C ILE A 47 2.90 -2.54 7.20
N SER A 48 2.75 -3.68 6.56
CA SER A 48 3.75 -4.75 6.62
C SER A 48 4.65 -4.72 5.39
N HIS A 49 5.95 -4.56 5.62
CA HIS A 49 6.99 -4.62 4.59
C HIS A 49 7.25 -6.07 4.20
N ARG A 50 6.89 -6.43 2.96
CA ARG A 50 7.02 -7.78 2.37
C ARG A 50 6.27 -8.90 3.13
N GLY A 51 5.25 -8.54 3.92
CA GLY A 51 4.46 -9.50 4.70
C GLY A 51 5.15 -9.99 5.97
N ASP A 52 4.69 -11.14 6.51
CA ASP A 52 5.27 -11.78 7.70
C ASP A 52 6.54 -12.56 7.36
N TRP A 53 7.59 -11.84 6.97
CA TRP A 53 8.87 -12.42 6.54
C TRP A 53 9.67 -13.13 7.65
N ARG A 54 9.27 -12.96 8.91
CA ARG A 54 9.90 -13.68 10.03
C ARG A 54 9.47 -15.14 10.11
N ASN A 55 8.20 -15.40 9.81
CA ASN A 55 7.62 -16.74 9.88
C ASN A 55 7.55 -17.44 8.53
N TYR A 56 7.43 -16.67 7.44
CA TYR A 56 7.27 -17.15 6.07
C TYR A 56 8.31 -16.50 5.15
N PRO A 57 8.51 -17.00 3.92
CA PRO A 57 9.26 -16.24 2.91
C PRO A 57 8.64 -14.87 2.66
N GLU A 58 9.47 -13.83 2.57
CA GLU A 58 9.02 -12.50 2.16
C GLU A 58 8.31 -12.56 0.80
N ASN A 59 7.33 -11.69 0.56
CA ASN A 59 6.58 -11.65 -0.70
C ASN A 59 5.91 -12.99 -1.09
N SER A 60 5.48 -13.79 -0.13
CA SER A 60 4.76 -15.05 -0.36
C SER A 60 3.31 -14.99 0.08
N ILE A 61 2.45 -15.83 -0.51
CA ILE A 61 1.04 -15.90 -0.12
C ILE A 61 0.86 -16.24 1.37
N PRO A 62 1.59 -17.20 1.97
CA PRO A 62 1.49 -17.44 3.42
C PRO A 62 1.89 -16.22 4.27
N ALA A 63 2.87 -15.41 3.82
CA ALA A 63 3.25 -14.18 4.52
C ALA A 63 2.12 -13.13 4.46
N ILE A 64 1.45 -12.98 3.31
CA ILE A 64 0.27 -12.11 3.15
C ILE A 64 -0.87 -12.57 4.04
N GLU A 65 -1.24 -13.84 3.99
CA GLU A 65 -2.32 -14.41 4.81
C GLU A 65 -2.04 -14.24 6.32
N SER A 66 -0.78 -14.35 6.72
CA SER A 66 -0.40 -14.14 8.12
C SER A 66 -0.66 -12.72 8.59
N ILE A 67 -0.23 -11.71 7.84
CA ILE A 67 -0.45 -10.31 8.21
C ILE A 67 -1.92 -9.91 8.18
N ILE A 68 -2.72 -10.48 7.27
CA ILE A 68 -4.16 -10.25 7.24
C ILE A 68 -4.81 -10.79 8.53
N ARG A 69 -4.43 -11.98 8.98
CA ARG A 69 -4.91 -12.53 10.27
C ARG A 69 -4.46 -11.70 11.47
N MET A 70 -3.29 -11.06 11.40
CA MET A 70 -2.80 -10.14 12.43
C MET A 70 -3.55 -8.80 12.46
N GLY A 71 -4.39 -8.52 11.46
CA GLY A 71 -5.13 -7.26 11.37
C GLY A 71 -4.34 -6.10 10.75
N VAL A 72 -3.25 -6.37 10.03
CA VAL A 72 -2.49 -5.36 9.29
C VAL A 72 -3.36 -4.75 8.18
N ASP A 73 -3.22 -3.46 7.93
CA ASP A 73 -4.10 -2.70 7.04
C ASP A 73 -3.60 -2.67 5.59
N MET A 74 -2.29 -2.71 5.40
CA MET A 74 -1.69 -2.64 4.07
C MET A 74 -0.49 -3.58 3.96
N MET A 75 -0.41 -4.29 2.84
CA MET A 75 0.77 -5.05 2.43
C MET A 75 1.63 -4.20 1.51
N GLU A 76 2.89 -3.99 1.87
CA GLU A 76 3.88 -3.55 0.89
C GLU A 76 4.53 -4.77 0.25
N LEU A 77 4.62 -4.77 -1.08
CA LEU A 77 5.16 -5.88 -1.86
C LEU A 77 6.01 -5.38 -3.04
N ASP A 78 6.95 -6.21 -3.45
CA ASP A 78 7.88 -5.92 -4.55
C ASP A 78 7.52 -6.70 -5.80
N VAL A 79 7.62 -6.08 -6.98
CA VAL A 79 7.28 -6.70 -8.26
C VAL A 79 8.48 -6.74 -9.20
N LYS A 80 8.63 -7.86 -9.88
CA LYS A 80 9.51 -8.05 -11.04
C LYS A 80 8.74 -8.75 -12.15
N MET A 81 9.29 -8.73 -13.35
CA MET A 81 8.72 -9.37 -14.53
C MET A 81 9.64 -10.49 -15.01
N THR A 82 9.06 -11.67 -15.25
CA THR A 82 9.75 -12.82 -15.82
C THR A 82 10.02 -12.64 -17.33
N LYS A 83 10.80 -13.55 -17.92
CA LYS A 83 11.11 -13.55 -19.36
C LYS A 83 9.87 -13.60 -20.24
N ASP A 84 8.85 -14.29 -19.81
CA ASP A 84 7.55 -14.47 -20.49
C ASP A 84 6.49 -13.45 -20.02
N SER A 85 6.94 -12.32 -19.47
CA SER A 85 6.11 -11.16 -19.09
C SER A 85 5.09 -11.41 -17.97
N VAL A 86 5.32 -12.39 -17.10
CA VAL A 86 4.51 -12.60 -15.90
C VAL A 86 5.02 -11.72 -14.77
N LEU A 87 4.13 -10.92 -14.16
CA LEU A 87 4.45 -10.15 -12.96
C LEU A 87 4.44 -11.05 -11.73
N VAL A 88 5.57 -11.12 -11.03
CA VAL A 88 5.81 -11.97 -9.86
C VAL A 88 6.26 -11.15 -8.66
N LEU A 89 6.01 -11.65 -7.45
CA LEU A 89 6.50 -11.00 -6.24
C LEU A 89 7.96 -11.34 -5.99
N MET A 90 8.84 -10.36 -6.18
CA MET A 90 10.27 -10.52 -6.00
C MET A 90 10.94 -9.17 -5.73
N HIS A 91 11.73 -9.07 -4.66
CA HIS A 91 12.47 -7.85 -4.35
C HIS A 91 13.72 -7.69 -5.25
N ASP A 92 14.56 -8.72 -5.29
CA ASP A 92 15.85 -8.65 -5.98
C ASP A 92 15.70 -8.81 -7.50
N LYS A 93 16.68 -8.35 -8.26
CA LYS A 93 16.75 -8.63 -9.71
C LYS A 93 17.02 -10.13 -9.99
N THR A 94 17.59 -10.84 -9.02
CA THR A 94 17.89 -12.28 -9.11
C THR A 94 17.03 -13.09 -8.14
N ILE A 95 16.81 -14.36 -8.46
CA ILE A 95 16.06 -15.29 -7.60
C ILE A 95 16.91 -15.88 -6.46
N ASN A 96 18.21 -15.57 -6.42
CA ASN A 96 19.23 -16.28 -5.64
C ASN A 96 18.98 -16.25 -4.12
N ARG A 97 18.57 -15.08 -3.59
CA ARG A 97 18.35 -14.91 -2.15
C ARG A 97 17.01 -15.50 -1.70
N MET A 98 15.97 -15.25 -2.50
CA MET A 98 14.60 -15.60 -2.12
C MET A 98 14.20 -17.03 -2.48
N THR A 99 15.01 -17.73 -3.29
CA THR A 99 14.74 -19.13 -3.70
C THR A 99 15.99 -20.00 -3.62
N ASN A 100 15.80 -21.31 -3.80
CA ASN A 100 16.91 -22.26 -3.96
C ASN A 100 17.47 -22.31 -5.40
N GLY A 101 16.95 -21.48 -6.31
CA GLY A 101 17.45 -21.30 -7.67
C GLY A 101 18.52 -20.22 -7.80
N LYS A 102 19.01 -20.01 -9.03
CA LYS A 102 19.94 -18.94 -9.40
C LYS A 102 19.58 -18.35 -10.76
N GLY A 103 19.84 -17.06 -10.94
CA GLY A 103 19.66 -16.36 -12.20
C GLY A 103 18.86 -15.07 -12.06
N LEU A 104 18.77 -14.30 -13.16
CA LEU A 104 17.96 -13.09 -13.24
C LEU A 104 16.48 -13.47 -13.42
N VAL A 105 15.58 -12.76 -12.76
CA VAL A 105 14.13 -12.95 -12.93
C VAL A 105 13.74 -12.74 -14.39
N SER A 106 14.31 -11.74 -15.06
CA SER A 106 14.06 -11.42 -16.46
C SER A 106 14.48 -12.49 -17.47
N ASP A 107 15.33 -13.43 -17.07
CA ASP A 107 15.87 -14.47 -17.95
C ASP A 107 15.15 -15.81 -17.78
N ILE A 108 14.27 -15.92 -16.78
CA ILE A 108 13.59 -17.16 -16.38
C ILE A 108 12.09 -17.01 -16.71
N THR A 109 11.49 -18.04 -17.36
CA THR A 109 10.03 -18.11 -17.53
C THR A 109 9.35 -18.43 -16.20
N TYR A 110 8.06 -18.09 -16.07
CA TYR A 110 7.31 -18.38 -14.85
C TYR A 110 7.27 -19.89 -14.54
N ASP A 111 7.06 -20.72 -15.55
CA ASP A 111 7.08 -22.19 -15.37
C ASP A 111 8.42 -22.69 -14.81
N SER A 112 9.53 -22.17 -15.32
CA SER A 112 10.85 -22.48 -14.79
C SER A 112 11.04 -21.97 -13.36
N LEU A 113 10.53 -20.77 -13.04
CA LEU A 113 10.57 -20.18 -11.70
C LEU A 113 9.81 -21.05 -10.69
N MET A 114 8.69 -21.66 -11.08
CA MET A 114 7.87 -22.54 -10.26
C MET A 114 8.57 -23.85 -9.89
N THR A 115 9.68 -24.24 -10.54
CA THR A 115 10.47 -25.40 -10.13
C THR A 115 11.25 -25.16 -8.83
N PHE A 116 11.55 -23.91 -8.49
CA PHE A 116 12.27 -23.53 -7.29
C PHE A 116 11.34 -23.31 -6.10
N ASN A 117 11.85 -23.59 -4.90
CA ASN A 117 11.17 -23.30 -3.64
C ASN A 117 11.71 -22.00 -3.02
N MET A 118 10.83 -21.23 -2.40
CA MET A 118 11.22 -20.02 -1.69
C MET A 118 12.01 -20.32 -0.41
N ARG A 119 12.81 -19.36 0.00
CA ARG A 119 13.54 -19.36 1.28
C ARG A 119 12.93 -18.36 2.24
N ARG A 120 12.79 -18.74 3.49
CA ARG A 120 12.48 -17.83 4.60
C ARG A 120 13.75 -17.28 5.24
N ALA A 121 13.59 -16.42 6.25
CA ALA A 121 14.70 -15.89 7.04
C ALA A 121 15.76 -16.97 7.39
N HIS A 122 17.00 -16.55 7.54
CA HIS A 122 18.16 -17.43 7.75
C HIS A 122 18.44 -18.44 6.62
N ASN A 123 17.99 -18.14 5.41
CA ASN A 123 18.28 -18.91 4.20
C ASN A 123 17.71 -20.35 4.21
N VAL A 124 16.65 -20.58 4.99
CA VAL A 124 16.01 -21.91 5.08
C VAL A 124 15.05 -22.09 3.91
N THR A 125 15.34 -23.07 3.04
CA THR A 125 14.46 -23.43 1.92
C THR A 125 13.19 -24.10 2.44
N THR A 126 12.03 -23.69 1.93
CA THR A 126 10.74 -24.32 2.23
C THR A 126 10.50 -25.51 1.31
N ASP A 127 9.62 -26.43 1.74
CA ASP A 127 9.37 -27.66 0.96
C ASP A 127 8.43 -27.42 -0.24
N SER A 128 7.56 -26.39 -0.17
CA SER A 128 6.48 -26.23 -1.16
C SER A 128 6.09 -24.78 -1.50
N ILE A 129 6.63 -23.77 -0.80
CA ILE A 129 6.24 -22.38 -1.05
C ILE A 129 6.93 -21.89 -2.33
N LYS A 130 6.13 -21.42 -3.28
CA LYS A 130 6.57 -20.93 -4.59
C LYS A 130 6.44 -19.41 -4.67
N VAL A 131 7.19 -18.82 -5.61
CA VAL A 131 7.09 -17.37 -5.91
C VAL A 131 5.71 -17.10 -6.51
N PRO A 132 4.86 -16.27 -5.88
CA PRO A 132 3.54 -16.00 -6.39
C PRO A 132 3.57 -14.99 -7.53
N THR A 133 2.56 -15.04 -8.38
CA THR A 133 2.25 -13.96 -9.31
C THR A 133 1.62 -12.77 -8.58
N LEU A 134 1.68 -11.58 -9.20
CA LEU A 134 0.98 -10.41 -8.68
C LEU A 134 -0.54 -10.65 -8.62
N ARG A 135 -1.10 -11.38 -9.59
CA ARG A 135 -2.52 -11.79 -9.59
C ARG A 135 -2.89 -12.56 -8.34
N GLN A 136 -2.12 -13.58 -7.97
CA GLN A 136 -2.36 -14.37 -6.76
C GLN A 136 -2.28 -13.51 -5.48
N ALA A 137 -1.37 -12.55 -5.44
CA ALA A 137 -1.30 -11.61 -4.32
C ALA A 137 -2.53 -10.68 -4.26
N PHE A 138 -2.98 -10.19 -5.41
CA PHE A 138 -4.20 -9.36 -5.49
C PHE A 138 -5.44 -10.16 -5.07
N GLU A 139 -5.61 -11.39 -5.54
CA GLU A 139 -6.68 -12.29 -5.11
C GLU A 139 -6.68 -12.49 -3.59
N CYS A 140 -5.49 -12.68 -3.00
CA CYS A 140 -5.33 -12.84 -1.55
C CYS A 140 -5.71 -11.58 -0.76
N CYS A 141 -5.42 -10.39 -1.29
CA CYS A 141 -5.64 -9.11 -0.59
C CYS A 141 -7.01 -8.48 -0.88
N LYS A 142 -7.69 -8.87 -1.97
CA LYS A 142 -8.93 -8.24 -2.44
C LYS A 142 -9.97 -8.13 -1.32
N ASP A 143 -10.53 -6.93 -1.16
CA ASP A 143 -11.55 -6.59 -0.16
C ASP A 143 -11.11 -6.74 1.31
N ARG A 144 -9.86 -7.13 1.56
CA ARG A 144 -9.34 -7.46 2.90
C ARG A 144 -8.37 -6.41 3.42
N ILE A 145 -7.37 -6.01 2.63
CA ILE A 145 -6.34 -5.02 2.98
C ILE A 145 -5.94 -4.21 1.75
N LEU A 146 -5.33 -3.05 1.97
CA LEU A 146 -4.72 -2.29 0.88
C LEU A 146 -3.39 -2.91 0.43
N ILE A 147 -2.95 -2.55 -0.76
CA ILE A 147 -1.68 -3.00 -1.33
C ILE A 147 -0.84 -1.79 -1.73
N ASN A 148 0.41 -1.74 -1.27
CA ASN A 148 1.41 -0.84 -1.80
C ASN A 148 2.37 -1.64 -2.68
N VAL A 149 2.45 -1.31 -3.97
CA VAL A 149 3.35 -1.95 -4.92
C VAL A 149 4.62 -1.12 -5.07
N ASP A 150 5.75 -1.63 -4.56
CA ASP A 150 7.04 -0.99 -4.77
C ASP A 150 7.57 -1.29 -6.18
N HIS A 151 8.34 -0.34 -6.74
CA HIS A 151 8.82 -0.36 -8.13
C HIS A 151 7.71 -0.40 -9.21
N ALA A 152 6.46 -0.09 -8.86
CA ALA A 152 5.30 -0.13 -9.76
C ALA A 152 5.50 0.72 -11.02
N GLN A 153 6.23 1.83 -10.93
CA GLN A 153 6.51 2.71 -12.07
C GLN A 153 7.20 2.01 -13.25
N ASN A 154 7.90 0.89 -13.00
CA ASN A 154 8.58 0.13 -14.04
C ASN A 154 7.63 -0.82 -14.80
N TYR A 155 6.49 -1.13 -14.21
CA TYR A 155 5.51 -2.10 -14.70
C TYR A 155 4.09 -1.54 -14.66
N TYR A 156 3.93 -0.21 -14.65
CA TYR A 156 2.67 0.49 -14.39
C TYR A 156 1.52 -0.07 -15.23
N LYS A 157 1.75 -0.21 -16.56
CA LYS A 157 0.75 -0.76 -17.47
C LYS A 157 0.16 -2.09 -16.98
N GLY A 158 1.02 -3.09 -16.75
CA GLY A 158 0.56 -4.42 -16.35
C GLY A 158 -0.12 -4.44 -14.97
N ILE A 159 0.31 -3.57 -14.06
CA ILE A 159 -0.27 -3.47 -12.71
C ILE A 159 -1.65 -2.81 -12.75
N VAL A 160 -1.80 -1.68 -13.48
CA VAL A 160 -3.10 -0.98 -13.57
C VAL A 160 -4.13 -1.81 -14.34
N GLU A 161 -3.73 -2.46 -15.44
CA GLU A 161 -4.61 -3.34 -16.21
C GLU A 161 -5.11 -4.53 -15.35
N LEU A 162 -4.23 -5.12 -14.55
CA LEU A 162 -4.62 -6.18 -13.60
C LEU A 162 -5.55 -5.64 -12.50
N ALA A 163 -5.26 -4.47 -11.95
CA ALA A 163 -6.10 -3.85 -10.92
C ALA A 163 -7.48 -3.47 -11.48
N GLU A 164 -7.56 -2.97 -12.72
CA GLU A 164 -8.84 -2.70 -13.40
C GLU A 164 -9.64 -3.98 -13.64
N GLU A 165 -9.00 -5.03 -14.18
CA GLU A 165 -9.65 -6.34 -14.41
C GLU A 165 -10.27 -6.90 -13.13
N MET A 166 -9.56 -6.73 -12.00
CA MET A 166 -10.00 -7.25 -10.70
C MET A 166 -10.91 -6.30 -9.90
N GLY A 167 -11.13 -5.07 -10.39
CA GLY A 167 -11.89 -4.03 -9.68
C GLY A 167 -11.18 -3.51 -8.43
N MET A 168 -9.84 -3.42 -8.43
CA MET A 168 -8.99 -3.11 -7.28
C MET A 168 -8.23 -1.78 -7.41
N THR A 169 -8.49 -0.94 -8.41
CA THR A 169 -7.73 0.31 -8.62
C THR A 169 -7.74 1.24 -7.39
N GLY A 170 -8.86 1.31 -6.66
CA GLY A 170 -8.96 2.05 -5.39
C GLY A 170 -8.30 1.35 -4.19
N GLN A 171 -7.78 0.14 -4.35
CA GLN A 171 -7.16 -0.67 -3.29
C GLN A 171 -5.64 -0.77 -3.46
N VAL A 172 -5.11 -0.38 -4.64
CA VAL A 172 -3.70 -0.50 -5.00
C VAL A 172 -3.03 0.87 -5.00
N LEU A 173 -2.01 1.01 -4.18
CA LEU A 173 -1.17 2.20 -4.06
C LEU A 173 0.17 1.97 -4.77
N MET A 174 0.53 2.91 -5.63
CA MET A 174 1.85 3.00 -6.22
C MET A 174 2.65 4.13 -5.55
N LYS A 175 3.94 3.93 -5.33
CA LYS A 175 4.83 4.98 -4.84
C LYS A 175 5.99 5.27 -5.80
N GLY A 176 6.56 6.46 -5.74
CA GLY A 176 7.68 6.82 -6.60
C GLY A 176 8.21 8.24 -6.40
N LYS A 177 9.28 8.55 -7.16
CA LYS A 177 10.01 9.84 -7.12
C LYS A 177 9.88 10.63 -8.42
N LYS A 178 8.91 10.30 -9.27
CA LYS A 178 8.66 11.01 -10.52
C LYS A 178 8.03 12.39 -10.23
N SER A 179 8.28 13.35 -11.11
CA SER A 179 7.59 14.65 -11.05
C SER A 179 6.08 14.47 -11.24
N ILE A 180 5.31 15.44 -10.80
CA ILE A 180 3.84 15.45 -10.94
C ILE A 180 3.43 15.25 -12.40
N ASP A 181 4.09 15.95 -13.32
CA ASP A 181 3.77 15.87 -14.75
C ASP A 181 4.09 14.49 -15.36
N GLN A 182 5.17 13.86 -14.91
CA GLN A 182 5.49 12.48 -15.32
C GLN A 182 4.47 11.47 -14.80
N VAL A 183 4.03 11.61 -13.54
CA VAL A 183 2.99 10.76 -12.98
C VAL A 183 1.67 10.96 -13.72
N ALA A 184 1.29 12.20 -14.01
CA ALA A 184 0.08 12.51 -14.77
C ALA A 184 0.15 11.92 -16.19
N ALA A 185 1.29 12.00 -16.86
CA ALA A 185 1.49 11.42 -18.18
C ALA A 185 1.40 9.89 -18.17
N ASP A 186 1.97 9.23 -17.18
CA ASP A 186 1.88 7.75 -17.03
C ASP A 186 0.42 7.31 -16.81
N MET A 187 -0.37 8.12 -16.10
CA MET A 187 -1.75 7.81 -15.73
C MET A 187 -2.77 8.18 -16.82
N ALA A 188 -2.46 9.15 -17.67
CA ALA A 188 -3.39 9.68 -18.67
C ALA A 188 -4.04 8.63 -19.60
N PRO A 189 -3.37 7.53 -20.00
CA PRO A 189 -3.98 6.51 -20.87
C PRO A 189 -5.10 5.69 -20.22
N TYR A 190 -5.25 5.72 -18.88
CA TYR A 190 -6.12 4.82 -18.13
C TYR A 190 -7.35 5.56 -17.59
N LYS A 191 -8.51 4.90 -17.65
CA LYS A 191 -9.76 5.43 -17.11
C LYS A 191 -9.77 5.44 -15.57
N ASN A 192 -9.27 4.36 -14.98
CA ASN A 192 -9.14 4.21 -13.53
C ASN A 192 -7.66 4.09 -13.18
N ASN A 193 -7.16 5.01 -12.38
CA ASN A 193 -5.76 5.04 -12.00
C ASN A 193 -5.55 4.41 -10.63
N LEU A 194 -4.34 3.91 -10.39
CA LEU A 194 -3.89 3.51 -9.07
C LEU A 194 -3.77 4.72 -8.16
N LEU A 195 -3.90 4.50 -6.85
CA LEU A 195 -3.53 5.50 -5.86
C LEU A 195 -2.03 5.79 -5.98
N TYR A 196 -1.61 7.03 -5.73
CA TYR A 196 -0.21 7.42 -5.83
C TYR A 196 0.29 8.12 -4.55
N MET A 197 1.50 7.77 -4.15
CA MET A 197 2.20 8.36 -3.03
C MET A 197 3.61 8.79 -3.48
N PRO A 198 3.95 10.10 -3.42
CA PRO A 198 5.30 10.55 -3.69
C PRO A 198 6.25 10.17 -2.55
N ILE A 199 7.46 9.76 -2.92
CA ILE A 199 8.57 9.53 -1.99
C ILE A 199 9.44 10.80 -1.98
N ILE A 200 9.52 11.43 -0.83
CA ILE A 200 10.25 12.68 -0.60
C ILE A 200 11.48 12.41 0.25
N ASP A 201 12.67 12.58 -0.33
CA ASP A 201 13.94 12.56 0.40
C ASP A 201 14.35 14.01 0.73
N ILE A 202 13.95 14.49 1.90
CA ILE A 202 14.16 15.87 2.31
C ILE A 202 15.64 16.23 2.56
N ASN A 203 16.52 15.23 2.63
CA ASN A 203 17.97 15.48 2.71
C ASN A 203 18.58 15.87 1.34
N LYS A 204 17.79 15.79 0.26
CA LYS A 204 18.23 16.07 -1.11
C LYS A 204 17.42 17.21 -1.70
N GLU A 205 18.11 18.14 -2.36
CA GLU A 205 17.52 19.28 -3.06
C GLU A 205 16.35 18.85 -3.98
N LYS A 206 16.57 17.84 -4.84
CA LYS A 206 15.51 17.30 -5.70
C LYS A 206 14.28 16.76 -4.96
N GLY A 207 14.46 16.25 -3.74
CA GLY A 207 13.34 15.79 -2.91
C GLY A 207 12.57 16.98 -2.34
N GLN A 208 13.27 18.02 -1.90
CA GLN A 208 12.66 19.28 -1.44
C GLN A 208 11.93 19.97 -2.59
N GLU A 209 12.54 20.08 -3.77
CA GLU A 209 11.90 20.63 -4.97
C GLU A 209 10.61 19.89 -5.31
N LEU A 210 10.64 18.55 -5.33
CA LEU A 210 9.46 17.72 -5.58
C LEU A 210 8.36 17.98 -4.54
N PHE A 211 8.72 18.05 -3.25
CA PHE A 211 7.75 18.32 -2.19
C PHE A 211 7.07 19.68 -2.37
N TYR A 212 7.87 20.73 -2.56
CA TYR A 212 7.32 22.08 -2.74
C TYR A 212 6.56 22.25 -4.06
N ASP A 213 6.85 21.46 -5.10
CA ASP A 213 6.02 21.43 -6.32
C ASP A 213 4.59 20.95 -6.01
N TYR A 214 4.42 19.91 -5.18
CA TYR A 214 3.09 19.48 -4.68
C TYR A 214 2.39 20.59 -3.88
N VAL A 215 3.12 21.21 -2.94
CA VAL A 215 2.58 22.31 -2.09
C VAL A 215 2.14 23.50 -2.95
N ASN A 216 3.00 23.97 -3.85
CA ASN A 216 2.77 25.16 -4.67
C ASN A 216 1.63 24.97 -5.69
N ARG A 217 1.46 23.76 -6.22
CA ARG A 217 0.35 23.43 -7.13
C ARG A 217 -0.95 23.10 -6.40
N GLY A 218 -0.94 22.98 -5.08
CA GLY A 218 -2.09 22.57 -4.29
C GLY A 218 -2.57 21.14 -4.58
N ILE A 219 -1.65 20.25 -5.01
CA ILE A 219 -1.97 18.85 -5.29
C ILE A 219 -1.74 18.05 -4.02
N VAL A 220 -2.82 17.43 -3.53
CA VAL A 220 -2.83 16.67 -2.27
C VAL A 220 -2.86 15.18 -2.59
N PRO A 221 -1.73 14.45 -2.49
CA PRO A 221 -1.73 13.00 -2.59
C PRO A 221 -2.33 12.39 -1.33
N MET A 222 -2.71 11.11 -1.38
CA MET A 222 -3.24 10.38 -0.23
C MET A 222 -2.28 10.39 0.96
N ALA A 223 -1.00 10.21 0.70
CA ALA A 223 0.07 10.27 1.67
C ALA A 223 1.39 10.72 1.01
N PHE A 224 2.34 11.15 1.82
CA PHE A 224 3.74 11.33 1.45
C PHE A 224 4.61 10.32 2.22
N GLU A 225 5.44 9.55 1.52
CA GLU A 225 6.55 8.83 2.15
C GLU A 225 7.72 9.79 2.31
N VAL A 226 8.05 10.18 3.54
CA VAL A 226 9.13 11.12 3.82
C VAL A 226 10.34 10.37 4.36
N CYS A 227 11.48 10.55 3.69
CA CYS A 227 12.78 10.01 4.10
C CYS A 227 13.63 11.15 4.68
N TRP A 228 14.12 10.97 5.91
CA TRP A 228 15.07 11.89 6.57
C TRP A 228 16.11 11.09 7.35
N LYS A 229 17.25 11.69 7.63
CA LYS A 229 18.34 11.06 8.41
C LYS A 229 18.34 11.47 9.87
N GLU A 230 18.11 12.75 10.12
CA GLU A 230 18.12 13.34 11.44
C GLU A 230 16.90 14.24 11.62
N ASN A 231 16.37 14.29 12.83
CA ASN A 231 15.30 15.23 13.15
C ASN A 231 15.86 16.65 13.09
N GLY A 232 15.16 17.55 12.43
CA GLY A 232 15.59 18.92 12.25
C GLY A 232 14.49 19.79 11.66
N GLU A 233 14.81 21.06 11.46
CA GLU A 233 13.84 22.08 11.04
C GLU A 233 13.17 21.76 9.70
N ASP A 234 13.90 21.19 8.75
CA ASP A 234 13.35 20.84 7.44
C ASP A 234 12.33 19.69 7.54
N MET A 235 12.58 18.69 8.39
CA MET A 235 11.64 17.61 8.66
C MET A 235 10.38 18.15 9.34
N GLU A 236 10.52 18.99 10.36
CA GLU A 236 9.41 19.58 11.10
C GLU A 236 8.54 20.45 10.17
N LYS A 237 9.14 21.28 9.33
CA LYS A 237 8.42 22.08 8.31
C LYS A 237 7.69 21.19 7.32
N CYS A 238 8.34 20.15 6.79
CA CYS A 238 7.73 19.22 5.85
C CYS A 238 6.49 18.54 6.47
N VAL A 239 6.61 18.00 7.69
CA VAL A 239 5.50 17.35 8.41
C VAL A 239 4.36 18.34 8.69
N ALA A 240 4.67 19.59 9.07
CA ALA A 240 3.67 20.62 9.32
C ALA A 240 2.88 20.96 8.04
N GLU A 241 3.55 21.12 6.89
CA GLU A 241 2.88 21.39 5.62
C GLU A 241 2.05 20.18 5.15
N ILE A 242 2.52 18.94 5.29
CA ILE A 242 1.74 17.72 4.98
C ILE A 242 0.43 17.71 5.78
N LYS A 243 0.49 17.97 7.09
CA LYS A 243 -0.70 18.05 7.96
C LYS A 243 -1.64 19.16 7.51
N LYS A 244 -1.11 20.34 7.20
CA LYS A 244 -1.90 21.50 6.73
C LYS A 244 -2.60 21.20 5.40
N MET A 245 -1.98 20.42 4.51
CA MET A 245 -2.59 19.96 3.25
C MET A 245 -3.69 18.92 3.47
N GLY A 246 -3.82 18.32 4.65
CA GLY A 246 -4.74 17.22 4.92
C GLY A 246 -4.29 15.86 4.37
N SER A 247 -3.03 15.76 3.95
CA SER A 247 -2.43 14.50 3.50
C SER A 247 -1.91 13.68 4.68
N LYS A 248 -1.76 12.36 4.50
CA LYS A 248 -1.18 11.47 5.50
C LYS A 248 0.35 11.41 5.36
N LEU A 249 1.02 11.08 6.46
CA LEU A 249 2.46 10.87 6.51
C LEU A 249 2.76 9.37 6.62
N TRP A 250 3.53 8.85 5.66
CA TRP A 250 4.08 7.51 5.74
C TRP A 250 5.48 7.55 6.34
N VAL A 251 5.70 6.78 7.40
CA VAL A 251 6.97 6.68 8.10
C VAL A 251 7.49 5.25 8.04
N ASN A 252 8.75 5.08 7.64
CA ASN A 252 9.44 3.81 7.72
C ASN A 252 10.07 3.66 9.10
N THR A 253 9.73 2.58 9.82
CA THR A 253 10.20 2.32 11.20
C THR A 253 11.37 1.34 11.26
N PHE A 254 11.84 0.82 10.12
CA PHE A 254 12.94 -0.13 10.02
C PHE A 254 14.06 0.43 9.14
N TRP A 255 15.13 0.88 9.79
CA TRP A 255 16.42 1.21 9.18
C TRP A 255 17.55 0.78 10.12
#